data_cba2d2a6c24cd7f6de68a3e63d6389e4
#
_entry.id   cba2d2a6c24cd7f6de68a3e63d6389e4
#
_cell.length_a   1.000
_cell.length_b   1.000
_cell.length_c   1.000
_cell.angle_alpha   90.00
_cell.angle_beta   90.00
_cell.angle_gamma   90.00
#
_symmetry.space_group_name_H-M   'P 1'
#
loop_
_entity.id
_entity.type
_entity.pdbx_description
1 polymer ?
#
loop_
_entity_poly.entity_id
_entity_poly.type
_entity_poly.pdbx_seq_one_letter_code
_entity_poly.pdbx_strand_id
1 'polypeptide(L)'
;HRAFFQNYAGGKPLLSCGIKDYHIGALSMIPGLLAGLEATGTTEPSTLLESVLSLVRSTHNHPDSLRAATDLTRLLCALTSGDSIQETISQLSLPGVSIKKLLKWEKLEDRRVVGDTLSTACYLPESFLASLHFAWKYHDDFSAAVLANARVGGDNCHRGVVLGSIVACSHGVPEQWLEGLSALSTMPSLNLCDTVSQDLNRAI
;
A
#
# COMPACT_ATOMS: atom_id res chain seq x y z
N HIS A 1 12.28 6.34 13.90
CA HIS A 1 11.63 7.19 14.92
C HIS A 1 12.63 8.13 15.62
N ARG A 2 13.81 7.67 16.11
CA ARG A 2 14.77 8.49 16.87
C ARG A 2 15.12 9.79 16.15
N ALA A 3 15.56 9.72 14.91
CA ALA A 3 15.98 10.90 14.13
C ALA A 3 14.80 11.84 13.81
N PHE A 4 13.61 11.29 13.57
CA PHE A 4 12.39 12.07 13.43
C PHE A 4 12.13 12.91 14.71
N PHE A 5 12.12 12.27 15.86
CA PHE A 5 11.89 12.98 17.13
C PHE A 5 13.01 13.96 17.50
N GLN A 6 14.26 13.69 17.10
CA GLN A 6 15.33 14.66 17.22
C GLN A 6 15.09 15.92 16.37
N ASN A 7 14.61 15.74 15.13
CA ASN A 7 14.24 16.85 14.25
C ASN A 7 13.08 17.65 14.85
N TYR A 8 12.05 16.98 15.36
CA TYR A 8 10.89 17.61 15.98
C TYR A 8 11.27 18.37 17.25
N ALA A 9 12.03 17.76 18.16
CA ALA A 9 12.53 18.41 19.38
C ALA A 9 13.49 19.58 19.07
N GLY A 10 14.18 19.53 17.92
CA GLY A 10 15.00 20.64 17.42
C GLY A 10 14.22 21.79 16.79
N GLY A 11 12.88 21.76 16.84
CA GLY A 11 12.00 22.84 16.37
C GLY A 11 11.71 22.81 14.87
N LYS A 12 11.99 21.71 14.15
CA LYS A 12 11.55 21.59 12.75
C LYS A 12 10.03 21.47 12.68
N PRO A 13 9.38 22.08 11.67
CA PRO A 13 7.97 21.84 11.40
C PRO A 13 7.69 20.35 11.22
N LEU A 14 6.55 19.85 11.71
CA LEU A 14 6.18 18.43 11.70
C LEU A 14 6.39 17.78 10.34
N LEU A 15 5.89 18.39 9.27
CA LEU A 15 6.00 17.90 7.90
C LEU A 15 7.45 17.91 7.34
N SER A 16 8.39 18.52 8.06
CA SER A 16 9.82 18.59 7.70
C SER A 16 10.69 17.69 8.59
N CYS A 17 10.09 16.92 9.49
CA CYS A 17 10.80 16.03 10.41
C CYS A 17 11.23 14.71 9.77
N GLY A 18 10.73 14.40 8.57
CA GLY A 18 11.03 13.18 7.83
C GLY A 18 12.53 12.98 7.58
N ILE A 19 12.96 11.74 7.63
CA ILE A 19 14.33 11.33 7.43
C ILE A 19 14.51 10.62 6.08
N LYS A 20 15.74 10.49 5.61
CA LYS A 20 16.06 9.71 4.42
C LYS A 20 15.93 8.22 4.72
N ASP A 21 14.70 7.71 4.71
CA ASP A 21 14.38 6.33 4.95
C ASP A 21 13.59 5.77 3.76
N TYR A 22 13.95 4.58 3.30
CA TYR A 22 13.34 3.88 2.15
C TYR A 22 12.69 2.56 2.56
N HIS A 23 12.20 2.49 3.79
CA HIS A 23 11.44 1.35 4.30
C HIS A 23 10.02 1.32 3.72
N ILE A 24 9.52 0.15 3.32
CA ILE A 24 8.17 -0.02 2.75
C ILE A 24 7.05 0.38 3.73
N GLY A 25 7.33 0.43 5.03
CA GLY A 25 6.41 0.96 6.03
C GLY A 25 5.88 2.36 5.74
N ALA A 26 6.62 3.15 4.94
CA ALA A 26 6.17 4.43 4.41
C ALA A 26 4.83 4.35 3.68
N LEU A 27 4.53 3.20 3.06
CA LEU A 27 3.34 2.99 2.23
C LEU A 27 2.13 2.50 3.02
N SER A 28 2.33 2.01 4.25
CA SER A 28 1.28 1.33 5.02
C SER A 28 0.09 2.22 5.41
N MET A 29 0.29 3.54 5.46
CA MET A 29 -0.78 4.49 5.79
C MET A 29 -1.56 4.99 4.57
N ILE A 30 -1.07 4.72 3.35
CA ILE A 30 -1.63 5.27 2.12
C ILE A 30 -3.07 4.80 1.88
N PRO A 31 -3.40 3.49 1.99
CA PRO A 31 -4.77 3.03 1.74
C PRO A 31 -5.78 3.69 2.67
N GLY A 32 -5.45 3.81 3.96
CA GLY A 32 -6.32 4.47 4.93
C GLY A 32 -6.49 5.97 4.68
N LEU A 33 -5.42 6.66 4.28
CA LEU A 33 -5.50 8.08 3.91
C LEU A 33 -6.39 8.28 2.68
N LEU A 34 -6.21 7.49 1.62
CA LEU A 34 -7.02 7.59 0.40
C LEU A 34 -8.50 7.33 0.70
N ALA A 35 -8.82 6.26 1.43
CA ALA A 35 -10.20 5.96 1.83
C ALA A 35 -10.82 7.11 2.66
N GLY A 36 -10.06 7.69 3.59
CA GLY A 36 -10.53 8.84 4.38
C GLY A 36 -10.76 10.09 3.53
N LEU A 37 -9.90 10.38 2.57
CA LEU A 37 -10.06 11.53 1.66
C LEU A 37 -11.26 11.34 0.75
N GLU A 38 -11.44 10.16 0.15
CA GLU A 38 -12.60 9.85 -0.68
C GLU A 38 -13.91 9.94 0.11
N ALA A 39 -13.93 9.44 1.35
CA ALA A 39 -15.09 9.54 2.23
C ALA A 39 -15.47 10.98 2.58
N THR A 40 -14.52 11.92 2.54
CA THR A 40 -14.76 13.37 2.71
C THR A 40 -15.04 14.09 1.40
N GLY A 41 -15.20 13.38 0.28
CA GLY A 41 -15.50 13.93 -1.04
C GLY A 41 -14.28 14.40 -1.81
N THR A 42 -13.06 14.15 -1.35
CA THR A 42 -11.83 14.48 -2.07
C THR A 42 -11.50 13.36 -3.05
N THR A 43 -11.80 13.55 -4.33
CA THR A 43 -11.61 12.53 -5.39
C THR A 43 -10.65 13.00 -6.50
N GLU A 44 -10.20 14.25 -6.46
CA GLU A 44 -9.32 14.80 -7.48
C GLU A 44 -7.93 14.16 -7.39
N PRO A 45 -7.42 13.48 -8.46
CA PRO A 45 -6.20 12.68 -8.41
C PRO A 45 -4.94 13.44 -8.00
N SER A 46 -4.81 14.70 -8.38
CA SER A 46 -3.65 15.53 -8.01
C SER A 46 -3.66 15.86 -6.52
N THR A 47 -4.83 16.13 -5.94
CA THR A 47 -4.99 16.41 -4.50
C THR A 47 -4.74 15.16 -3.66
N LEU A 48 -5.22 14.00 -4.10
CA LEU A 48 -4.94 12.72 -3.46
C LEU A 48 -3.44 12.43 -3.44
N LEU A 49 -2.78 12.58 -4.58
CA LEU A 49 -1.35 12.35 -4.69
C LEU A 49 -0.53 13.32 -3.83
N GLU A 50 -0.87 14.61 -3.84
CA GLU A 50 -0.18 15.61 -3.02
C GLU A 50 -0.31 15.30 -1.52
N SER A 51 -1.49 14.92 -1.07
CA SER A 51 -1.76 14.51 0.31
C SER A 51 -0.92 13.30 0.73
N VAL A 52 -0.86 12.28 -0.14
CA VAL A 52 -0.02 11.10 0.08
C VAL A 52 1.46 11.47 0.15
N LEU A 53 1.96 12.26 -0.79
CA LEU A 53 3.36 12.65 -0.81
C LEU A 53 3.73 13.52 0.40
N SER A 54 2.83 14.38 0.87
CA SER A 54 3.00 15.14 2.11
C SER A 54 3.12 14.22 3.33
N LEU A 55 2.21 13.24 3.46
CA LEU A 55 2.26 12.22 4.51
C LEU A 55 3.58 11.44 4.49
N VAL A 56 3.98 10.92 3.34
CA VAL A 56 5.20 10.11 3.23
C VAL A 56 6.44 10.97 3.52
N ARG A 57 6.53 12.19 3.00
CA ARG A 57 7.65 13.11 3.29
C ARG A 57 7.78 13.43 4.77
N SER A 58 6.67 13.49 5.50
CA SER A 58 6.70 13.81 6.93
C SER A 58 7.47 12.77 7.76
N THR A 59 7.60 11.54 7.28
CA THR A 59 8.27 10.43 7.96
C THR A 59 9.45 9.84 7.18
N HIS A 60 9.26 9.55 5.87
CA HIS A 60 10.21 8.83 5.00
C HIS A 60 10.54 9.66 3.76
N ASN A 61 11.33 10.70 3.92
CA ASN A 61 11.69 11.63 2.83
C ASN A 61 12.85 11.06 1.99
N HIS A 62 12.58 10.01 1.19
CA HIS A 62 13.54 9.38 0.29
C HIS A 62 12.95 9.26 -1.13
N PRO A 63 13.75 9.42 -2.21
CA PRO A 63 13.24 9.32 -3.58
C PRO A 63 12.50 8.02 -3.88
N ASP A 64 13.00 6.87 -3.40
CA ASP A 64 12.35 5.58 -3.63
C ASP A 64 11.02 5.46 -2.87
N SER A 65 10.92 6.02 -1.65
CA SER A 65 9.67 6.07 -0.89
C SER A 65 8.63 6.93 -1.59
N LEU A 66 9.02 8.09 -2.11
CA LEU A 66 8.12 8.99 -2.83
C LEU A 66 7.67 8.41 -4.17
N ARG A 67 8.57 7.72 -4.89
CA ARG A 67 8.23 7.03 -6.13
C ARG A 67 7.24 5.89 -5.88
N ALA A 68 7.55 5.00 -4.94
CA ALA A 68 6.66 3.88 -4.61
C ALA A 68 5.30 4.37 -4.10
N ALA A 69 5.26 5.47 -3.32
CA ALA A 69 4.01 6.10 -2.89
C ALA A 69 3.19 6.64 -4.07
N THR A 70 3.86 7.28 -5.04
CA THR A 70 3.21 7.75 -6.27
C THR A 70 2.61 6.59 -7.06
N ASP A 71 3.39 5.52 -7.26
CA ASP A 71 2.96 4.35 -8.03
C ASP A 71 1.81 3.61 -7.31
N LEU A 72 1.89 3.43 -5.98
CA LEU A 72 0.81 2.83 -5.20
C LEU A 72 -0.47 3.67 -5.24
N THR A 73 -0.37 5.00 -5.10
CA THR A 73 -1.54 5.89 -5.18
C THR A 73 -2.24 5.77 -6.53
N ARG A 74 -1.49 5.84 -7.63
CA ARG A 74 -2.03 5.68 -8.98
C ARG A 74 -2.70 4.33 -9.17
N LEU A 75 -2.03 3.27 -8.70
CA LEU A 75 -2.56 1.91 -8.77
C LEU A 75 -3.89 1.80 -8.02
N LEU A 76 -3.96 2.24 -6.76
CA LEU A 76 -5.19 2.15 -5.97
C LEU A 76 -6.32 2.98 -6.58
N CYS A 77 -6.06 4.20 -7.04
CA CYS A 77 -7.08 5.03 -7.70
C CYS A 77 -7.60 4.39 -9.01
N ALA A 78 -6.73 3.75 -9.80
CA ALA A 78 -7.14 3.06 -11.02
C ALA A 78 -8.01 1.82 -10.70
N LEU A 79 -7.61 1.04 -9.69
CA LEU A 79 -8.37 -0.14 -9.25
C LEU A 79 -9.75 0.22 -8.68
N THR A 80 -9.86 1.30 -7.90
CA THR A 80 -11.16 1.78 -7.41
C THR A 80 -12.05 2.31 -8.53
N SER A 81 -11.45 2.73 -9.65
CA SER A 81 -12.19 3.11 -10.87
C SER A 81 -12.60 1.91 -11.75
N GLY A 82 -12.20 0.70 -11.38
CA GLY A 82 -12.59 -0.54 -12.05
C GLY A 82 -11.55 -1.13 -13.01
N ASP A 83 -10.35 -0.58 -13.06
CA ASP A 83 -9.27 -1.15 -13.87
C ASP A 83 -8.78 -2.49 -13.29
N SER A 84 -8.20 -3.35 -14.12
CA SER A 84 -7.63 -4.61 -13.66
C SER A 84 -6.23 -4.44 -13.04
N ILE A 85 -5.89 -5.30 -12.07
CA ILE A 85 -4.57 -5.28 -11.41
C ILE A 85 -3.44 -5.40 -12.44
N GLN A 86 -3.54 -6.35 -13.36
CA GLN A 86 -2.46 -6.63 -14.32
C GLN A 86 -2.30 -5.49 -15.34
N GLU A 87 -3.40 -4.93 -15.84
CA GLU A 87 -3.35 -3.77 -16.74
C GLU A 87 -2.72 -2.58 -16.06
N THR A 88 -3.16 -2.24 -14.85
CA THR A 88 -2.63 -1.10 -14.12
C THR A 88 -1.15 -1.27 -13.76
N ILE A 89 -0.72 -2.45 -13.27
CA ILE A 89 0.70 -2.72 -13.01
C ILE A 89 1.51 -2.61 -14.31
N SER A 90 0.97 -3.02 -15.46
CA SER A 90 1.68 -2.94 -16.74
C SER A 90 1.95 -1.52 -17.21
N GLN A 91 1.18 -0.55 -16.73
CA GLN A 91 1.36 0.88 -17.03
C GLN A 91 2.38 1.57 -16.09
N LEU A 92 2.78 0.91 -15.00
CA LEU A 92 3.76 1.48 -14.09
C LEU A 92 5.18 1.45 -14.69
N SER A 93 5.91 2.54 -14.50
CA SER A 93 7.31 2.64 -14.90
C SER A 93 8.23 2.09 -13.80
N LEU A 94 8.27 0.76 -13.67
CA LEU A 94 9.00 0.09 -12.59
C LEU A 94 10.49 -0.05 -12.92
N PRO A 95 11.41 0.47 -12.09
CA PRO A 95 12.84 0.35 -12.31
C PRO A 95 13.29 -1.13 -12.34
N GLY A 96 13.89 -1.54 -13.46
CA GLY A 96 14.44 -2.89 -13.61
C GLY A 96 13.44 -4.03 -13.73
N VAL A 97 12.14 -3.73 -13.86
CA VAL A 97 11.09 -4.72 -14.05
C VAL A 97 10.25 -4.37 -15.28
N SER A 98 10.18 -5.32 -16.20
CA SER A 98 9.34 -5.25 -17.39
C SER A 98 8.18 -6.25 -17.29
N ILE A 99 7.13 -6.05 -18.08
CA ILE A 99 6.02 -7.00 -18.20
C ILE A 99 6.53 -8.41 -18.53
N LYS A 100 7.51 -8.53 -19.43
CA LYS A 100 8.14 -9.83 -19.75
C LYS A 100 8.76 -10.50 -18.52
N LYS A 101 9.30 -9.72 -17.61
CA LYS A 101 9.90 -10.22 -16.36
C LYS A 101 8.81 -10.67 -15.37
N LEU A 102 7.71 -9.92 -15.25
CA LEU A 102 6.55 -10.33 -14.43
C LEU A 102 5.94 -11.64 -14.94
N LEU A 103 5.70 -11.76 -16.25
CA LEU A 103 5.20 -12.99 -16.88
C LEU A 103 6.14 -14.19 -16.67
N LYS A 104 7.46 -13.95 -16.63
CA LYS A 104 8.44 -14.99 -16.29
C LYS A 104 8.35 -15.38 -14.82
N TRP A 105 8.25 -14.41 -13.94
CA TRP A 105 8.18 -14.61 -12.49
C TRP A 105 6.89 -15.33 -12.07
N GLU A 106 5.77 -15.06 -12.71
CA GLU A 106 4.49 -15.73 -12.47
C GLU A 106 4.59 -17.26 -12.52
N LYS A 107 5.46 -17.79 -13.40
CA LYS A 107 5.69 -19.23 -13.60
C LYS A 107 6.66 -19.85 -12.59
N LEU A 108 7.31 -19.04 -11.78
CA LEU A 108 8.29 -19.50 -10.79
C LEU A 108 7.63 -19.73 -9.42
N GLU A 109 8.28 -20.52 -8.60
CA GLU A 109 7.95 -20.59 -7.16
C GLU A 109 8.19 -19.25 -6.50
N ASP A 110 7.34 -18.86 -5.56
CA ASP A 110 7.36 -17.56 -4.90
C ASP A 110 8.72 -17.25 -4.26
N ARG A 111 9.33 -18.24 -3.61
CA ARG A 111 10.67 -18.09 -2.99
C ARG A 111 11.79 -17.86 -3.99
N ARG A 112 11.64 -18.32 -5.24
CA ARG A 112 12.59 -18.03 -6.31
C ARG A 112 12.52 -16.57 -6.76
N VAL A 113 11.38 -15.96 -6.62
CA VAL A 113 11.20 -14.54 -6.94
C VAL A 113 11.48 -13.70 -5.71
N VAL A 114 10.79 -13.94 -4.61
CA VAL A 114 10.94 -13.20 -3.34
C VAL A 114 11.76 -14.05 -2.37
N GLY A 115 13.03 -13.83 -2.37
CA GLY A 115 14.05 -14.61 -1.65
C GLY A 115 15.34 -14.67 -2.46
N ASP A 116 15.30 -15.30 -3.65
CA ASP A 116 16.49 -15.47 -4.47
C ASP A 116 16.73 -14.26 -5.42
N THR A 117 15.65 -13.64 -5.96
CA THR A 117 15.76 -12.53 -6.92
C THR A 117 15.51 -11.16 -6.29
N LEU A 118 14.43 -11.03 -5.52
CA LEU A 118 14.09 -9.86 -4.72
C LEU A 118 14.34 -10.19 -3.25
N SER A 119 14.88 -9.23 -2.51
CA SER A 119 15.07 -9.40 -1.07
C SER A 119 13.74 -9.55 -0.34
N THR A 120 13.72 -10.40 0.70
CA THR A 120 12.61 -10.48 1.65
C THR A 120 12.59 -9.33 2.66
N ALA A 121 13.63 -8.47 2.66
CA ALA A 121 13.75 -7.32 3.55
C ALA A 121 12.74 -6.22 3.22
N CYS A 122 12.69 -5.24 4.10
CA CYS A 122 11.72 -4.14 4.06
C CYS A 122 12.09 -2.97 3.15
N TYR A 123 13.19 -3.04 2.41
CA TYR A 123 13.72 -1.90 1.68
C TYR A 123 13.14 -1.77 0.28
N LEU A 124 12.82 -0.53 -0.10
CA LEU A 124 12.42 -0.15 -1.45
C LEU A 124 13.65 -0.08 -2.37
N PRO A 125 13.51 -0.36 -3.67
CA PRO A 125 12.24 -0.69 -4.36
C PRO A 125 11.86 -2.17 -4.29
N GLU A 126 12.72 -3.08 -3.82
CA GLU A 126 12.53 -4.53 -3.93
C GLU A 126 11.29 -5.03 -3.18
N SER A 127 11.03 -4.51 -1.97
CA SER A 127 9.84 -4.87 -1.19
C SER A 127 8.53 -4.46 -1.85
N PHE A 128 8.50 -3.32 -2.55
CA PHE A 128 7.34 -2.91 -3.35
C PHE A 128 7.17 -3.79 -4.59
N LEU A 129 8.27 -4.09 -5.30
CA LEU A 129 8.26 -5.01 -6.44
C LEU A 129 7.78 -6.41 -6.04
N ALA A 130 8.13 -6.88 -4.85
CA ALA A 130 7.64 -8.14 -4.30
C ALA A 130 6.11 -8.09 -4.06
N SER A 131 5.58 -6.97 -3.53
CA SER A 131 4.13 -6.77 -3.39
C SER A 131 3.42 -6.80 -4.74
N LEU A 132 3.98 -6.12 -5.74
CA LEU A 132 3.42 -6.11 -7.10
C LEU A 132 3.50 -7.47 -7.80
N HIS A 133 4.57 -8.25 -7.54
CA HIS A 133 4.67 -9.62 -8.05
C HIS A 133 3.55 -10.52 -7.52
N PHE A 134 3.29 -10.47 -6.20
CA PHE A 134 2.18 -11.24 -5.63
C PHE A 134 0.82 -10.76 -6.11
N ALA A 135 0.61 -9.44 -6.21
CA ALA A 135 -0.62 -8.87 -6.76
C ALA A 135 -0.84 -9.29 -8.23
N TRP A 136 0.22 -9.33 -9.04
CA TRP A 136 0.18 -9.81 -10.42
C TRP A 136 -0.17 -11.29 -10.52
N LYS A 137 0.56 -12.13 -9.77
CA LYS A 137 0.45 -13.59 -9.85
C LYS A 137 -0.86 -14.13 -9.29
N TYR A 138 -1.37 -13.51 -8.24
CA TYR A 138 -2.59 -13.91 -7.54
C TYR A 138 -3.67 -12.84 -7.65
N HIS A 139 -3.76 -12.21 -8.82
CA HIS A 139 -4.62 -11.05 -9.05
C HIS A 139 -6.10 -11.29 -8.79
N ASP A 140 -6.57 -12.53 -8.83
CA ASP A 140 -7.96 -12.97 -8.70
C ASP A 140 -8.27 -13.70 -7.38
N ASP A 141 -7.26 -13.88 -6.51
CA ASP A 141 -7.41 -14.60 -5.24
C ASP A 141 -6.72 -13.86 -4.08
N PHE A 142 -7.51 -13.10 -3.31
CA PHE A 142 -7.03 -12.39 -2.13
C PHE A 142 -6.32 -13.31 -1.13
N SER A 143 -6.91 -14.47 -0.83
CA SER A 143 -6.37 -15.38 0.17
C SER A 143 -5.06 -15.99 -0.28
N ALA A 144 -4.97 -16.43 -1.54
CA ALA A 144 -3.73 -16.96 -2.11
C ALA A 144 -2.62 -15.91 -2.10
N ALA A 145 -2.91 -14.65 -2.48
CA ALA A 145 -1.95 -13.55 -2.47
C ALA A 145 -1.36 -13.30 -1.07
N VAL A 146 -2.23 -13.13 -0.08
CA VAL A 146 -1.81 -12.83 1.31
C VAL A 146 -1.05 -14.00 1.93
N LEU A 147 -1.49 -15.24 1.71
CA LEU A 147 -0.81 -16.44 2.20
C LEU A 147 0.54 -16.67 1.53
N ALA A 148 0.66 -16.43 0.22
CA ALA A 148 1.92 -16.50 -0.51
C ALA A 148 2.94 -15.52 0.07
N ASN A 149 2.55 -14.26 0.29
CA ASN A 149 3.37 -13.25 0.93
C ASN A 149 3.83 -13.68 2.35
N ALA A 150 2.92 -14.22 3.15
CA ALA A 150 3.25 -14.67 4.51
C ALA A 150 4.27 -15.83 4.50
N ARG A 151 4.12 -16.79 3.58
CA ARG A 151 4.96 -17.99 3.47
C ARG A 151 6.41 -17.72 3.06
N VAL A 152 6.68 -16.67 2.31
CA VAL A 152 8.06 -16.32 1.92
C VAL A 152 8.83 -15.65 3.06
N GLY A 153 8.15 -15.15 4.08
CA GLY A 153 8.78 -14.55 5.28
C GLY A 153 9.35 -13.16 5.05
N GLY A 154 10.33 -12.79 5.87
CA GLY A 154 10.90 -11.44 5.89
C GLY A 154 9.90 -10.40 6.42
N ASP A 155 9.93 -9.18 5.87
CA ASP A 155 8.98 -8.11 6.22
C ASP A 155 7.63 -8.32 5.52
N ASN A 156 6.95 -9.41 5.86
CA ASN A 156 5.66 -9.76 5.27
C ASN A 156 4.50 -8.91 5.79
N CYS A 157 4.65 -8.20 6.92
CA CYS A 157 3.61 -7.34 7.48
C CYS A 157 3.39 -6.10 6.59
N HIS A 158 4.43 -5.31 6.36
CA HIS A 158 4.30 -4.08 5.55
C HIS A 158 4.05 -4.40 4.07
N ARG A 159 4.70 -5.44 3.52
CA ARG A 159 4.33 -5.96 2.19
C ARG A 159 2.87 -6.39 2.13
N GLY A 160 2.38 -7.04 3.20
CA GLY A 160 0.99 -7.51 3.31
C GLY A 160 -0.01 -6.37 3.30
N VAL A 161 0.28 -5.22 3.91
CA VAL A 161 -0.59 -4.03 3.82
C VAL A 161 -0.70 -3.53 2.38
N VAL A 162 0.44 -3.39 1.69
CA VAL A 162 0.47 -2.93 0.29
C VAL A 162 -0.24 -3.93 -0.63
N LEU A 163 0.12 -5.21 -0.55
CA LEU A 163 -0.49 -6.27 -1.35
C LEU A 163 -1.99 -6.40 -1.06
N GLY A 164 -2.36 -6.45 0.22
CA GLY A 164 -3.74 -6.61 0.65
C GLY A 164 -4.63 -5.47 0.17
N SER A 165 -4.13 -4.22 0.21
CA SER A 165 -4.88 -3.08 -0.34
C SER A 165 -5.08 -3.18 -1.84
N ILE A 166 -4.07 -3.62 -2.61
CA ILE A 166 -4.18 -3.79 -4.06
C ILE A 166 -5.24 -4.84 -4.41
N VAL A 167 -5.16 -6.03 -3.83
CA VAL A 167 -6.09 -7.11 -4.19
C VAL A 167 -7.50 -6.86 -3.61
N ALA A 168 -7.60 -6.20 -2.45
CA ALA A 168 -8.90 -5.83 -1.87
C ALA A 168 -9.65 -4.79 -2.69
N CYS A 169 -8.95 -3.82 -3.30
CA CYS A 169 -9.60 -2.83 -4.18
C CYS A 169 -10.32 -3.48 -5.37
N SER A 170 -9.80 -4.60 -5.89
CA SER A 170 -10.40 -5.28 -7.04
C SER A 170 -11.45 -6.33 -6.68
N HIS A 171 -11.30 -7.02 -5.55
CA HIS A 171 -12.11 -8.21 -5.22
C HIS A 171 -12.79 -8.14 -3.84
N GLY A 172 -12.53 -7.08 -3.09
CA GLY A 172 -12.92 -7.01 -1.68
C GLY A 172 -12.09 -7.93 -0.79
N VAL A 173 -12.41 -7.92 0.50
CA VAL A 173 -11.80 -8.81 1.50
C VAL A 173 -12.78 -9.94 1.77
N PRO A 174 -12.40 -11.23 1.64
CA PRO A 174 -13.28 -12.34 1.93
C PRO A 174 -13.78 -12.32 3.39
N GLU A 175 -15.04 -12.64 3.61
CA GLU A 175 -15.72 -12.54 4.91
C GLU A 175 -14.97 -13.27 6.04
N GLN A 176 -14.44 -14.45 5.75
CA GLN A 176 -13.61 -15.23 6.70
C GLN A 176 -12.40 -14.47 7.26
N TRP A 177 -11.85 -13.51 6.52
CA TRP A 177 -10.75 -12.67 6.98
C TRP A 177 -11.25 -11.51 7.84
N LEU A 178 -12.46 -11.00 7.55
CA LEU A 178 -13.12 -9.95 8.34
C LEU A 178 -13.58 -10.50 9.68
N GLU A 179 -14.22 -11.67 9.71
CA GLU A 179 -14.67 -12.34 10.94
C GLU A 179 -13.53 -12.61 11.93
N GLY A 180 -12.31 -12.89 11.41
CA GLY A 180 -11.11 -13.09 12.22
C GLY A 180 -10.50 -11.81 12.81
N LEU A 181 -10.99 -10.62 12.44
CA LEU A 181 -10.44 -9.34 12.91
C LEU A 181 -11.11 -8.93 14.24
N SER A 182 -10.39 -9.16 15.35
CA SER A 182 -10.84 -8.71 16.69
C SER A 182 -11.09 -7.19 16.76
N ALA A 183 -10.40 -6.40 15.95
CA ALA A 183 -10.60 -4.96 15.86
C ALA A 183 -12.02 -4.58 15.42
N LEU A 184 -12.65 -5.34 14.52
CA LEU A 184 -14.03 -5.07 14.06
C LEU A 184 -15.05 -5.29 15.16
N SER A 185 -14.80 -6.21 16.09
CA SER A 185 -15.69 -6.44 17.25
C SER A 185 -15.59 -5.34 18.31
N THR A 186 -14.47 -4.64 18.38
CA THR A 186 -14.21 -3.53 19.32
C THR A 186 -14.51 -2.16 18.74
N MET A 187 -14.68 -2.05 17.42
CA MET A 187 -14.99 -0.82 16.69
C MET A 187 -16.28 -1.01 15.86
N PRO A 188 -17.46 -1.09 16.49
CA PRO A 188 -18.73 -1.33 15.78
C PRO A 188 -19.09 -0.25 14.75
N SER A 189 -18.43 0.91 14.79
CA SER A 189 -18.62 2.01 13.84
C SER A 189 -17.75 1.94 12.59
N LEU A 190 -16.88 0.94 12.47
CA LEU A 190 -16.15 0.66 11.23
C LEU A 190 -16.97 -0.18 10.23
N ASN A 191 -18.27 0.02 10.15
CA ASN A 191 -19.02 -0.25 8.94
C ASN A 191 -18.58 0.80 7.90
N LEU A 192 -17.51 0.47 7.18
CA LEU A 192 -16.70 1.36 6.35
C LEU A 192 -17.45 2.08 5.21
N CYS A 193 -18.69 1.70 4.91
CA CYS A 193 -19.51 2.37 3.89
C CYS A 193 -20.61 3.29 4.45
N ASP A 194 -21.15 3.07 5.66
CA ASP A 194 -22.35 3.79 6.10
C ASP A 194 -22.10 4.89 7.15
N THR A 195 -21.01 4.84 7.89
CA THR A 195 -20.81 5.70 9.06
C THR A 195 -20.13 7.04 8.75
N VAL A 196 -19.26 7.09 7.75
CA VAL A 196 -18.57 8.36 7.41
C VAL A 196 -19.55 9.37 6.83
N SER A 197 -20.58 8.92 6.10
CA SER A 197 -21.62 9.82 5.59
C SER A 197 -22.58 10.34 6.68
N GLN A 198 -22.78 9.61 7.78
CA GLN A 198 -23.72 10.00 8.82
C GLN A 198 -23.09 10.92 9.88
N ASP A 199 -21.82 10.74 10.22
CA ASP A 199 -21.16 11.54 11.24
C ASP A 199 -20.66 12.88 10.69
N LEU A 200 -20.34 12.97 9.40
CA LEU A 200 -20.05 14.25 8.73
C LEU A 200 -21.28 15.15 8.63
N ASN A 201 -22.47 14.58 8.43
CA ASN A 201 -23.73 15.35 8.40
C ASN A 201 -24.20 15.85 9.78
N ARG A 202 -23.58 15.38 10.88
CA ARG A 202 -23.84 15.85 12.24
C ARG A 202 -22.84 16.89 12.73
N ALA A 203 -21.73 17.08 12.00
CA ALA A 203 -20.65 18.01 12.36
C ALA A 203 -20.69 19.32 11.56
N ILE A 204 -21.67 19.50 10.64
CA ILE A 204 -22.00 20.74 9.93
C ILE A 204 -23.35 21.25 10.45
#